data_42027de5c3f60007e5562919e32f7069
#
_entry.id   42027de5c3f60007e5562919e32f7069
#
_cell.length_a   1.000
_cell.length_b   1.000
_cell.length_c   1.000
_cell.angle_alpha   90.00
_cell.angle_beta   90.00
_cell.angle_gamma   90.00
#
_symmetry.space_group_name_H-M   'P 1'
#
loop_
_entity.id
_entity.type
_entity.pdbx_description
1 polymer ?
#
loop_
_entity_poly.entity_id
_entity_poly.type
_entity_poly.pdbx_seq_one_letter_code
_entity_poly.pdbx_strand_id
1 'polypeptide(L)'
;MCGFIKSDSYLENPNLQFHISPASTDLLGKADLHKFPAFTPTITNIRPTSRGSIEIKSSDTRIYPQIKMNYLSTDEDREIAGKSIKIVRKIVLESKAFKNYAPEEYRPGIQFKDNESLSKEAGKFANTIFHPVSTCKMGNDENSVVSDNLKVKGMNNLRVVDASVMPTITSGNTNAPTMMIAEKASDLIINDQK
;
A
#
# COMPACT_ATOMS: atom_id res chain seq x y z
N MET A 1 -5.27 -13.64 8.73
CA MET A 1 -6.39 -12.83 9.27
C MET A 1 -6.23 -11.42 8.75
N CYS A 2 -7.32 -10.77 8.32
CA CYS A 2 -7.32 -9.40 7.80
C CYS A 2 -8.43 -8.60 8.49
N GLY A 3 -8.21 -7.31 8.66
CA GLY A 3 -9.20 -6.40 9.26
C GLY A 3 -8.91 -4.95 8.89
N PHE A 4 -9.91 -4.09 9.07
CA PHE A 4 -9.81 -2.66 8.79
C PHE A 4 -10.13 -1.86 10.04
N ILE A 5 -9.36 -0.79 10.29
CA ILE A 5 -9.52 0.07 11.47
C ILE A 5 -9.20 1.52 11.10
N LYS A 6 -9.70 2.43 11.91
CA LYS A 6 -9.38 3.86 11.82
C LYS A 6 -8.12 4.14 12.65
N SER A 7 -7.19 4.94 12.12
CA SER A 7 -6.05 5.46 12.90
C SER A 7 -6.51 6.45 13.97
N ASP A 8 -7.59 7.15 13.70
CA ASP A 8 -8.15 8.20 14.55
C ASP A 8 -9.68 8.12 14.58
N SER A 9 -10.27 8.45 15.73
CA SER A 9 -11.73 8.34 15.95
C SER A 9 -12.56 9.29 15.09
N TYR A 10 -11.99 10.41 14.66
CA TYR A 10 -12.69 11.41 13.83
C TYR A 10 -12.83 11.01 12.36
N LEU A 11 -12.09 10.02 11.89
CA LEU A 11 -12.19 9.56 10.52
C LEU A 11 -13.55 8.90 10.26
N GLU A 12 -14.15 9.20 9.13
CA GLU A 12 -15.42 8.59 8.72
C GLU A 12 -15.23 7.10 8.38
N ASN A 13 -14.18 6.79 7.64
CA ASN A 13 -13.88 5.44 7.13
C ASN A 13 -12.53 4.92 7.63
N PRO A 14 -12.34 3.60 7.73
CA PRO A 14 -11.03 3.00 8.00
C PRO A 14 -9.98 3.45 6.99
N ASN A 15 -8.78 3.71 7.49
CA ASN A 15 -7.60 4.05 6.69
C ASN A 15 -6.44 3.08 6.89
N LEU A 16 -6.60 2.11 7.78
CA LEU A 16 -5.60 1.08 8.05
C LEU A 16 -6.16 -0.31 7.78
N GLN A 17 -5.35 -1.16 7.17
CA GLN A 17 -5.61 -2.58 6.95
C GLN A 17 -4.58 -3.43 7.69
N PHE A 18 -5.06 -4.45 8.40
CA PHE A 18 -4.24 -5.42 9.09
C PHE A 18 -4.10 -6.70 8.29
N HIS A 19 -2.90 -7.25 8.26
CA HIS A 19 -2.59 -8.61 7.87
C HIS A 19 -1.81 -9.28 8.99
N ILE A 20 -2.27 -10.43 9.48
CA ILE A 20 -1.59 -11.16 10.54
C ILE A 20 -1.06 -12.47 9.97
N SER A 21 0.26 -12.61 9.97
CA SER A 21 0.99 -13.82 9.56
C SER A 21 1.42 -14.61 10.79
N PRO A 22 1.19 -15.94 10.85
CA PRO A 22 1.60 -16.79 11.98
C PRO A 22 3.10 -17.16 11.92
N ALA A 23 3.92 -16.26 11.44
CA ALA A 23 5.37 -16.40 11.30
C ALA A 23 6.03 -15.03 11.34
N SER A 24 7.34 -15.00 11.58
CA SER A 24 8.12 -13.77 11.51
C SER A 24 9.48 -13.98 10.83
N THR A 25 10.02 -12.91 10.26
CA THR A 25 11.29 -12.86 9.56
C THR A 25 11.88 -11.45 9.65
N ASP A 26 13.17 -11.31 9.51
CA ASP A 26 13.82 -10.00 9.48
C ASP A 26 13.53 -9.21 8.21
N LEU A 27 13.38 -9.90 7.08
CA LEU A 27 13.07 -9.27 5.81
C LEU A 27 12.19 -10.19 4.96
N LEU A 28 10.94 -9.79 4.78
CA LEU A 28 9.94 -10.55 4.05
C LEU A 28 10.44 -10.95 2.64
N GLY A 29 10.44 -12.25 2.36
CA GLY A 29 10.82 -12.82 1.07
C GLY A 29 12.34 -12.84 0.80
N LYS A 30 13.19 -12.44 1.76
CA LYS A 30 14.67 -12.40 1.60
C LYS A 30 15.44 -13.03 2.74
N ALA A 31 14.81 -13.24 3.89
CA ALA A 31 15.44 -13.87 5.06
C ALA A 31 14.63 -15.09 5.49
N ASP A 32 15.30 -16.02 6.18
CA ASP A 32 14.67 -17.18 6.77
C ASP A 32 13.68 -16.80 7.85
N LEU A 33 12.73 -17.68 8.11
CA LEU A 33 11.80 -17.53 9.23
C LEU A 33 12.57 -17.66 10.56
N HIS A 34 12.18 -16.87 11.54
CA HIS A 34 12.71 -16.99 12.89
C HIS A 34 12.35 -18.38 13.47
N LYS A 35 13.29 -18.96 14.23
CA LYS A 35 13.11 -20.29 14.84
C LYS A 35 12.42 -20.25 16.21
N PHE A 36 12.07 -19.07 16.70
CA PHE A 36 11.29 -18.90 17.93
C PHE A 36 9.80 -18.68 17.58
N PRO A 37 8.86 -19.02 18.49
CA PRO A 37 7.44 -18.77 18.28
C PRO A 37 7.17 -17.27 18.12
N ALA A 38 6.62 -16.88 16.98
CA ALA A 38 6.32 -15.48 16.71
C ALA A 38 5.21 -15.33 15.66
N PHE A 39 4.59 -14.17 15.61
CA PHE A 39 3.66 -13.77 14.57
C PHE A 39 3.94 -12.30 14.18
N THR A 40 3.54 -11.93 12.97
CA THR A 40 3.76 -10.58 12.45
C THR A 40 2.43 -9.91 12.15
N PRO A 41 1.99 -8.93 12.94
CA PRO A 41 0.93 -8.02 12.55
C PRO A 41 1.50 -6.95 11.61
N THR A 42 1.13 -7.01 10.36
CA THR A 42 1.48 -5.99 9.35
C THR A 42 0.32 -5.02 9.21
N ILE A 43 0.61 -3.73 9.28
CA ILE A 43 -0.38 -2.67 9.07
C ILE A 43 -0.02 -1.88 7.83
N THR A 44 -1.03 -1.61 7.03
CA THR A 44 -0.90 -0.83 5.80
C THR A 44 -1.81 0.38 5.85
N ASN A 45 -1.25 1.57 5.59
CA ASN A 45 -2.04 2.74 5.26
C ASN A 45 -2.66 2.53 3.88
N ILE A 46 -3.99 2.39 3.82
CA ILE A 46 -4.75 2.19 2.57
C ILE A 46 -5.20 3.49 1.90
N ARG A 47 -4.79 4.64 2.44
CA ARG A 47 -5.03 5.97 1.88
C ARG A 47 -3.77 6.83 1.92
N PRO A 48 -2.63 6.35 1.37
CA PRO A 48 -1.37 7.08 1.44
C PRO A 48 -1.41 8.36 0.63
N THR A 49 -0.78 9.40 1.14
CA THR A 49 -0.61 10.71 0.48
C THR A 49 0.73 10.86 -0.22
N SER A 50 1.73 10.04 0.14
CA SER A 50 3.02 9.99 -0.55
C SER A 50 2.87 9.61 -2.02
N ARG A 51 3.66 10.24 -2.88
CA ARG A 51 3.68 9.97 -4.32
C ARG A 51 5.11 9.68 -4.79
N GLY A 52 5.22 8.71 -5.68
CA GLY A 52 6.45 8.34 -6.34
C GLY A 52 6.43 8.66 -7.83
N SER A 53 7.45 8.21 -8.55
CA SER A 53 7.54 8.33 -10.00
C SER A 53 8.13 7.07 -10.65
N ILE A 54 7.80 6.89 -11.93
CA ILE A 54 8.45 5.93 -12.81
C ILE A 54 8.91 6.67 -14.07
N GLU A 55 10.17 6.50 -14.46
CA GLU A 55 10.79 7.21 -15.55
C GLU A 55 11.59 6.27 -16.45
N ILE A 56 11.45 6.41 -17.78
CA ILE A 56 12.24 5.66 -18.74
C ILE A 56 13.68 6.18 -18.70
N LYS A 57 14.66 5.28 -18.55
CA LYS A 57 16.09 5.62 -18.54
C LYS A 57 16.77 5.52 -19.89
N SER A 58 16.23 4.74 -20.81
CA SER A 58 16.84 4.43 -22.09
C SER A 58 15.78 4.03 -23.11
N SER A 59 16.06 4.19 -24.40
CA SER A 59 15.31 3.59 -25.50
C SER A 59 15.54 2.08 -25.62
N ASP A 60 16.56 1.52 -24.97
CA ASP A 60 16.76 0.08 -24.87
C ASP A 60 15.79 -0.52 -23.84
N THR A 61 14.81 -1.28 -24.32
CA THR A 61 13.75 -1.90 -23.49
C THR A 61 14.25 -2.93 -22.49
N ARG A 62 15.50 -3.37 -22.59
CA ARG A 62 16.15 -4.29 -21.62
C ARG A 62 16.61 -3.56 -20.36
N ILE A 63 16.72 -2.23 -20.41
CA ILE A 63 17.07 -1.40 -19.27
C ILE A 63 15.82 -1.05 -18.49
N TYR A 64 15.75 -1.51 -17.23
CA TYR A 64 14.63 -1.23 -16.33
C TYR A 64 14.43 0.27 -16.12
N PRO A 65 13.17 0.74 -16.03
CA PRO A 65 12.88 2.12 -15.70
C PRO A 65 13.39 2.48 -14.31
N GLN A 66 13.58 3.76 -14.08
CA GLN A 66 13.81 4.28 -12.73
C GLN A 66 12.48 4.31 -11.97
N ILE A 67 12.39 3.53 -10.90
CA ILE A 67 11.21 3.48 -10.03
C ILE A 67 11.59 4.13 -8.70
N LYS A 68 10.91 5.23 -8.36
CA LYS A 68 11.03 5.93 -7.07
C LYS A 68 9.70 5.82 -6.35
N MET A 69 9.59 4.89 -5.41
CA MET A 69 8.33 4.69 -4.66
C MET A 69 8.03 5.82 -3.70
N ASN A 70 9.07 6.46 -3.14
CA ASN A 70 8.98 7.63 -2.28
C ASN A 70 8.04 7.46 -1.07
N TYR A 71 8.02 6.27 -0.47
CA TYR A 71 7.22 5.96 0.71
C TYR A 71 7.51 6.89 1.87
N LEU A 72 6.50 7.18 2.70
CA LEU A 72 6.61 8.03 3.90
C LEU A 72 7.18 9.44 3.63
N SER A 73 6.97 9.97 2.43
CA SER A 73 7.48 11.30 2.06
C SER A 73 6.66 12.45 2.65
N THR A 74 5.39 12.20 3.00
CA THR A 74 4.51 13.18 3.63
C THR A 74 4.49 13.04 5.16
N ASP A 75 4.23 14.13 5.86
CA ASP A 75 4.08 14.12 7.33
C ASP A 75 2.91 13.25 7.76
N GLU A 76 1.81 13.28 7.00
CA GLU A 76 0.62 12.48 7.26
C GLU A 76 0.94 10.98 7.24
N ASP A 77 1.62 10.48 6.20
CA ASP A 77 1.99 9.07 6.12
C ASP A 77 2.94 8.66 7.24
N ARG A 78 3.86 9.54 7.63
CA ARG A 78 4.77 9.32 8.76
C ARG A 78 4.01 9.27 10.08
N GLU A 79 3.07 10.18 10.29
CA GLU A 79 2.23 10.20 11.48
C GLU A 79 1.39 8.92 11.59
N ILE A 80 0.77 8.50 10.50
CA ILE A 80 -0.03 7.27 10.42
C ILE A 80 0.84 6.03 10.69
N ALA A 81 2.08 5.99 10.19
CA ALA A 81 2.99 4.88 10.44
C ALA A 81 3.30 4.72 11.95
N GLY A 82 3.59 5.81 12.65
CA GLY A 82 3.79 5.78 14.10
C GLY A 82 2.53 5.38 14.88
N LYS A 83 1.37 5.93 14.50
CA LYS A 83 0.06 5.55 15.08
C LYS A 83 -0.25 4.08 14.87
N SER A 84 0.08 3.54 13.71
CA SER A 84 -0.14 2.13 13.36
C SER A 84 0.55 1.19 14.35
N ILE A 85 1.81 1.45 14.70
CA ILE A 85 2.56 0.67 15.69
C ILE A 85 1.89 0.76 17.07
N LYS A 86 1.47 1.96 17.49
CA LYS A 86 0.76 2.13 18.77
C LYS A 86 -0.54 1.33 18.82
N ILE A 87 -1.27 1.28 17.71
CA ILE A 87 -2.52 0.49 17.63
C ILE A 87 -2.23 -1.00 17.77
N VAL A 88 -1.18 -1.52 17.11
CA VAL A 88 -0.76 -2.92 17.30
C VAL A 88 -0.42 -3.21 18.72
N ARG A 89 0.36 -2.36 19.38
CA ARG A 89 0.71 -2.52 20.80
C ARG A 89 -0.55 -2.62 21.67
N LYS A 90 -1.50 -1.72 21.47
CA LYS A 90 -2.77 -1.76 22.17
C LYS A 90 -3.54 -3.06 21.97
N ILE A 91 -3.55 -3.59 20.73
CA ILE A 91 -4.24 -4.84 20.41
C ILE A 91 -3.48 -6.05 21.00
N VAL A 92 -2.17 -6.11 20.86
CA VAL A 92 -1.38 -7.30 21.16
C VAL A 92 -0.90 -7.31 22.62
N LEU A 93 -0.33 -6.19 23.10
CA LEU A 93 0.32 -6.14 24.42
C LEU A 93 -0.65 -5.79 25.54
N GLU A 94 -1.71 -5.02 25.27
CA GLU A 94 -2.60 -4.49 26.30
C GLU A 94 -3.95 -5.23 26.37
N SER A 95 -4.34 -5.97 25.34
CA SER A 95 -5.63 -6.64 25.33
C SER A 95 -5.65 -7.93 26.16
N LYS A 96 -6.81 -8.24 26.73
CA LYS A 96 -7.01 -9.49 27.47
C LYS A 96 -6.87 -10.73 26.59
N ALA A 97 -7.11 -10.62 25.28
CA ALA A 97 -7.08 -11.74 24.35
C ALA A 97 -5.70 -12.39 24.24
N PHE A 98 -4.63 -11.60 24.35
CA PHE A 98 -3.26 -12.08 24.24
C PHE A 98 -2.57 -12.34 25.59
N LYS A 99 -3.22 -12.02 26.70
CA LYS A 99 -2.62 -12.09 28.04
C LYS A 99 -1.98 -13.45 28.36
N ASN A 100 -2.63 -14.53 27.98
CA ASN A 100 -2.16 -15.90 28.26
C ASN A 100 -0.92 -16.29 27.45
N TYR A 101 -0.62 -15.58 26.39
CA TYR A 101 0.55 -15.81 25.53
C TYR A 101 1.75 -14.97 25.94
N ALA A 102 1.57 -13.99 26.84
CA ALA A 102 2.60 -13.05 27.28
C ALA A 102 3.49 -12.53 26.13
N PRO A 103 2.91 -11.94 25.07
CA PRO A 103 3.67 -11.55 23.91
C PRO A 103 4.68 -10.46 24.23
N GLU A 104 5.87 -10.57 23.65
CA GLU A 104 6.91 -9.55 23.69
C GLU A 104 7.12 -8.93 22.31
N GLU A 105 7.38 -7.64 22.27
CA GLU A 105 7.64 -6.93 21.01
C GLU A 105 9.09 -7.12 20.56
N TYR A 106 9.28 -7.76 19.42
CA TYR A 106 10.59 -7.91 18.78
C TYR A 106 11.02 -6.65 18.03
N ARG A 107 10.11 -6.05 17.25
CA ARG A 107 10.31 -4.81 16.47
C ARG A 107 9.08 -3.93 16.52
N PRO A 108 9.29 -2.59 16.53
CA PRO A 108 10.56 -1.84 16.56
C PRO A 108 11.28 -1.85 17.91
N GLY A 109 10.64 -2.29 18.98
CA GLY A 109 11.14 -2.31 20.35
C GLY A 109 10.43 -1.28 21.24
N ILE A 110 10.07 -1.72 22.46
CA ILE A 110 9.24 -0.97 23.42
C ILE A 110 9.86 0.34 23.93
N GLN A 111 11.17 0.56 23.71
CA GLN A 111 11.86 1.80 24.04
C GLN A 111 11.39 3.00 23.21
N PHE A 112 10.93 2.78 21.98
CA PHE A 112 10.37 3.82 21.13
C PHE A 112 8.89 4.04 21.49
N LYS A 113 8.55 5.22 22.05
CA LYS A 113 7.21 5.49 22.59
C LYS A 113 6.49 6.63 21.89
N ASP A 114 7.21 7.66 21.50
CA ASP A 114 6.65 8.82 20.82
C ASP A 114 6.42 8.52 19.33
N ASN A 115 5.55 9.33 18.70
CA ASN A 115 5.13 9.08 17.33
C ASN A 115 6.26 9.29 16.31
N GLU A 116 7.16 10.24 16.58
CA GLU A 116 8.27 10.57 15.70
C GLU A 116 9.30 9.44 15.66
N SER A 117 9.71 8.93 16.82
CA SER A 117 10.65 7.80 16.92
C SER A 117 10.06 6.53 16.27
N LEU A 118 8.80 6.25 16.51
CA LEU A 118 8.11 5.10 15.90
C LEU A 118 8.01 5.22 14.38
N SER A 119 7.74 6.41 13.86
CA SER A 119 7.72 6.67 12.42
C SER A 119 9.09 6.45 11.77
N LYS A 120 10.17 6.94 12.40
CA LYS A 120 11.53 6.71 11.94
C LYS A 120 11.91 5.23 11.94
N GLU A 121 11.54 4.51 13.00
CA GLU A 121 11.78 3.06 13.07
C GLU A 121 10.96 2.31 12.02
N ALA A 122 9.67 2.65 11.82
CA ALA A 122 8.85 2.07 10.76
C ALA A 122 9.55 2.17 9.39
N GLY A 123 10.13 3.31 9.06
CA GLY A 123 10.87 3.51 7.80
C GLY A 123 12.05 2.57 7.58
N LYS A 124 12.60 1.95 8.63
CA LYS A 124 13.74 1.01 8.54
C LYS A 124 13.33 -0.41 8.14
N PHE A 125 12.09 -0.81 8.44
CA PHE A 125 11.61 -2.18 8.18
C PHE A 125 10.29 -2.25 7.42
N ALA A 126 9.63 -1.11 7.16
CA ALA A 126 8.44 -1.08 6.31
C ALA A 126 8.78 -1.54 4.89
N ASN A 127 7.82 -2.21 4.27
CA ASN A 127 7.96 -2.74 2.92
C ASN A 127 6.68 -2.47 2.13
N THR A 128 6.76 -2.64 0.80
CA THR A 128 5.58 -2.64 -0.06
C THR A 128 4.71 -3.87 0.19
N ILE A 129 3.39 -3.73 0.02
CA ILE A 129 2.47 -4.86 -0.10
C ILE A 129 1.99 -5.06 -1.55
N PHE A 130 2.76 -4.52 -2.51
CA PHE A 130 2.61 -4.76 -3.96
C PHE A 130 1.30 -4.28 -4.57
N HIS A 131 0.78 -3.13 -4.13
CA HIS A 131 -0.42 -2.50 -4.66
C HIS A 131 -0.17 -1.07 -5.21
N PRO A 132 0.89 -0.82 -6.02
CA PRO A 132 1.09 0.49 -6.64
C PRO A 132 0.02 0.75 -7.70
N VAL A 133 -0.39 2.02 -7.82
CA VAL A 133 -1.40 2.49 -8.78
C VAL A 133 -0.98 3.87 -9.33
N SER A 134 -1.77 4.44 -10.21
CA SER A 134 -1.75 5.85 -10.66
C SER A 134 -0.64 6.25 -11.64
N THR A 135 0.24 5.35 -12.07
CA THR A 135 1.30 5.71 -13.04
C THR A 135 0.76 6.05 -14.44
N CYS A 136 -0.47 5.61 -14.75
CA CYS A 136 -1.22 6.00 -15.96
C CYS A 136 -2.64 6.47 -15.58
N LYS A 137 -2.76 7.31 -14.54
CA LYS A 137 -4.06 7.67 -13.96
C LYS A 137 -5.08 8.14 -14.99
N MET A 138 -6.33 7.71 -14.83
CA MET A 138 -7.46 8.23 -15.60
C MET A 138 -7.93 9.57 -15.04
N GLY A 139 -8.55 10.37 -15.89
CA GLY A 139 -9.18 11.63 -15.51
C GLY A 139 -9.19 12.65 -16.64
N ASN A 140 -9.73 13.84 -16.32
CA ASN A 140 -9.89 14.94 -17.27
C ASN A 140 -8.86 16.08 -17.07
N ASP A 141 -8.02 15.98 -16.01
CA ASP A 141 -6.96 16.95 -15.75
C ASP A 141 -5.74 16.77 -16.69
N GLU A 142 -4.87 17.78 -16.73
CA GLU A 142 -3.68 17.81 -17.59
C GLU A 142 -2.68 16.68 -17.32
N ASN A 143 -2.63 16.21 -16.07
CA ASN A 143 -1.72 15.16 -15.62
C ASN A 143 -2.29 13.75 -15.81
N SER A 144 -3.52 13.62 -16.33
CA SER A 144 -4.11 12.31 -16.59
C SER A 144 -3.59 11.73 -17.90
N VAL A 145 -3.15 10.47 -17.85
CA VAL A 145 -2.58 9.75 -19.01
C VAL A 145 -3.69 9.19 -19.91
N VAL A 146 -4.76 8.71 -19.31
CA VAL A 146 -5.91 8.17 -20.05
C VAL A 146 -7.19 8.91 -19.70
N SER A 147 -8.14 8.88 -20.65
CA SER A 147 -9.50 9.38 -20.46
C SER A 147 -10.33 8.41 -19.58
N ASP A 148 -11.56 8.79 -19.24
CA ASP A 148 -12.52 7.93 -18.53
C ASP A 148 -12.88 6.66 -19.33
N ASN A 149 -12.65 6.64 -20.64
CA ASN A 149 -12.78 5.47 -21.51
C ASN A 149 -11.45 4.70 -21.66
N LEU A 150 -10.46 4.98 -20.82
CA LEU A 150 -9.15 4.33 -20.77
C LEU A 150 -8.29 4.50 -22.03
N LYS A 151 -8.65 5.47 -22.93
CA LYS A 151 -7.88 5.80 -24.11
C LYS A 151 -6.71 6.72 -23.75
N VAL A 152 -5.52 6.41 -24.24
CA VAL A 152 -4.33 7.25 -24.03
C VAL A 152 -4.52 8.59 -24.71
N LYS A 153 -4.37 9.69 -23.96
CA LYS A 153 -4.50 11.04 -24.48
C LYS A 153 -3.41 11.34 -25.50
N GLY A 154 -3.80 11.95 -26.63
CA GLY A 154 -2.88 12.29 -27.71
C GLY A 154 -2.45 11.12 -28.61
N MET A 155 -2.98 9.91 -28.40
CA MET A 155 -2.70 8.73 -29.23
C MET A 155 -4.00 8.09 -29.72
N ASN A 156 -3.96 7.55 -30.95
CA ASN A 156 -5.07 6.82 -31.52
C ASN A 156 -4.92 5.32 -31.27
N ASN A 157 -6.05 4.64 -31.04
CA ASN A 157 -6.14 3.17 -30.93
C ASN A 157 -5.25 2.55 -29.83
N LEU A 158 -4.96 3.31 -28.78
CA LEU A 158 -4.18 2.84 -27.63
C LEU A 158 -4.96 3.03 -26.33
N ARG A 159 -4.98 2.00 -25.49
CA ARG A 159 -5.55 2.03 -24.13
C ARG A 159 -4.56 1.49 -23.10
N VAL A 160 -4.73 1.90 -21.87
CA VAL A 160 -4.14 1.26 -20.70
C VAL A 160 -5.27 0.69 -19.84
N VAL A 161 -5.17 -0.60 -19.48
CA VAL A 161 -6.23 -1.33 -18.77
C VAL A 161 -5.61 -2.20 -17.68
N ASP A 162 -5.17 -1.56 -16.61
CA ASP A 162 -4.61 -2.21 -15.44
C ASP A 162 -4.71 -1.30 -14.20
N ALA A 163 -4.09 -1.70 -13.08
CA ALA A 163 -4.13 -0.94 -11.83
C ALA A 163 -3.55 0.48 -11.96
N SER A 164 -2.70 0.75 -12.95
CA SER A 164 -2.06 2.05 -13.13
C SER A 164 -3.05 3.17 -13.46
N VAL A 165 -4.24 2.83 -13.98
CA VAL A 165 -5.25 3.82 -14.33
C VAL A 165 -6.03 4.36 -13.13
N MET A 166 -5.97 3.70 -11.97
CA MET A 166 -6.64 4.17 -10.75
C MET A 166 -6.02 5.51 -10.31
N PRO A 167 -6.79 6.58 -10.09
CA PRO A 167 -6.26 7.85 -9.60
C PRO A 167 -5.65 7.77 -8.21
N THR A 168 -6.22 6.91 -7.35
CA THR A 168 -5.74 6.61 -6.00
C THR A 168 -6.01 5.14 -5.67
N ILE A 169 -5.37 4.62 -4.61
CA ILE A 169 -5.67 3.29 -4.09
C ILE A 169 -7.14 3.20 -3.65
N THR A 170 -7.79 2.10 -3.97
CA THR A 170 -9.21 1.82 -3.73
C THR A 170 -9.50 1.34 -2.29
N SER A 171 -8.74 1.84 -1.29
CA SER A 171 -8.93 1.53 0.14
C SER A 171 -8.80 0.04 0.49
N GLY A 172 -7.86 -0.67 -0.17
CA GLY A 172 -7.59 -2.09 0.07
C GLY A 172 -6.77 -2.73 -1.05
N ASN A 173 -6.78 -4.05 -1.10
CA ASN A 173 -6.10 -4.82 -2.13
C ASN A 173 -6.64 -4.50 -3.52
N THR A 174 -5.76 -4.37 -4.51
CA THR A 174 -6.10 -3.85 -5.84
C THR A 174 -6.52 -4.91 -6.86
N ASN A 175 -6.52 -6.20 -6.51
CA ASN A 175 -6.85 -7.27 -7.47
C ASN A 175 -8.30 -7.17 -7.98
N ALA A 176 -9.28 -7.11 -7.08
CA ALA A 176 -10.69 -7.04 -7.47
C ALA A 176 -11.03 -5.78 -8.30
N PRO A 177 -10.60 -4.55 -7.91
CA PRO A 177 -10.82 -3.39 -8.75
C PRO A 177 -10.08 -3.46 -10.09
N THR A 178 -8.91 -4.09 -10.18
CA THR A 178 -8.22 -4.29 -11.47
C THR A 178 -9.02 -5.22 -12.39
N MET A 179 -9.58 -6.30 -11.87
CA MET A 179 -10.47 -7.19 -12.63
C MET A 179 -11.72 -6.45 -13.10
N MET A 180 -12.34 -5.63 -12.26
CA MET A 180 -13.50 -4.82 -12.62
C MET A 180 -13.15 -3.80 -13.74
N ILE A 181 -11.99 -3.17 -13.68
CA ILE A 181 -11.50 -2.26 -14.73
C ILE A 181 -11.34 -3.01 -16.04
N ALA A 182 -10.75 -4.22 -16.02
CA ALA A 182 -10.56 -5.03 -17.22
C ALA A 182 -11.88 -5.47 -17.83
N GLU A 183 -12.84 -5.89 -17.04
CA GLU A 183 -14.20 -6.26 -17.49
C GLU A 183 -14.90 -5.08 -18.15
N LYS A 184 -14.90 -3.93 -17.48
CA LYS A 184 -15.47 -2.69 -18.04
C LYS A 184 -14.78 -2.24 -19.33
N ALA A 185 -13.46 -2.36 -19.40
CA ALA A 185 -12.69 -2.00 -20.59
C ALA A 185 -13.02 -2.91 -21.79
N SER A 186 -13.28 -4.20 -21.55
CA SER A 186 -13.71 -5.14 -22.59
C SER A 186 -14.98 -4.67 -23.26
N ASP A 187 -15.99 -4.24 -22.49
CA ASP A 187 -17.23 -3.67 -23.03
C ASP A 187 -16.97 -2.40 -23.84
N LEU A 188 -16.10 -1.50 -23.35
CA LEU A 188 -15.75 -0.27 -24.05
C LEU A 188 -15.06 -0.55 -25.39
N ILE A 189 -14.17 -1.55 -25.45
CA ILE A 189 -13.48 -1.96 -26.68
C ILE A 189 -14.45 -2.54 -27.69
N ILE A 190 -15.35 -3.42 -27.28
CA ILE A 190 -16.35 -4.03 -28.16
C ILE A 190 -17.31 -2.99 -28.72
N ASN A 191 -17.73 -2.03 -27.91
CA ASN A 191 -18.66 -0.98 -28.36
C ASN A 191 -18.01 0.06 -29.29
N ASP A 192 -16.70 0.29 -29.18
CA ASP A 192 -15.97 1.17 -30.11
C ASP A 192 -15.78 0.56 -31.51
N GLN A 193 -16.00 -0.75 -31.67
CA GLN A 193 -15.88 -1.47 -32.95
C GLN A 193 -17.21 -1.57 -33.72
N LYS A 194 -18.30 -1.14 -33.11
CA LYS A 194 -19.66 -1.08 -33.71
C LYS A 194 -19.92 0.28 -34.33
#